data_6575c63aae24ba9b7345a0eed77312fd
#
_entry.id   6575c63aae24ba9b7345a0eed77312fd
#
_cell.length_a   1.000
_cell.length_b   1.000
_cell.length_c   1.000
_cell.angle_alpha   90.00
_cell.angle_beta   90.00
_cell.angle_gamma   90.00
#
_symmetry.space_group_name_H-M   'P 1'
#
loop_
_entity.id
_entity.type
_entity.pdbx_description
1 polymer ?
#
loop_
_entity_poly.entity_id
_entity_poly.type
_entity_poly.pdbx_seq_one_letter_code
_entity_poly.pdbx_strand_id
1 'polypeptide(L)'
;MPLITTTIGAYPKPKNTPINDWFLGTKSEEEKKAAKGLLANWSPGAYEKAIEKAGDDVENLFLDAIKEVIIDQVNAGIDIPTDGEVRRESYVFHQCRFLNNISFEEVTHKSVRQGAFEASVPTIIGPVSSKEIRMPFDWK
;
A
#
# COMPACT_ATOMS: atom_id res chain seq x y z
N MET A 1 -1.97 32.57 -15.51
CA MET A 1 -1.42 31.98 -14.27
C MET A 1 -0.84 30.62 -14.67
N PRO A 2 0.38 30.27 -14.27
CA PRO A 2 0.87 28.92 -14.46
C PRO A 2 -0.03 27.93 -13.68
N LEU A 3 -0.24 26.74 -14.23
CA LEU A 3 -0.94 25.66 -13.54
C LEU A 3 -0.02 25.10 -12.44
N ILE A 4 -0.55 24.93 -11.24
CA ILE A 4 0.15 24.26 -10.15
C ILE A 4 -0.03 22.75 -10.33
N THR A 5 1.07 22.02 -10.24
CA THR A 5 1.13 20.57 -10.45
C THR A 5 1.26 19.82 -9.13
N THR A 6 0.64 18.63 -9.06
CA THR A 6 0.79 17.69 -7.95
C THR A 6 0.67 16.25 -8.46
N THR A 7 1.14 15.29 -7.70
CA THR A 7 0.90 13.87 -7.97
C THR A 7 -0.36 13.39 -7.25
N ILE A 8 -0.96 12.32 -7.74
CA ILE A 8 -2.12 11.67 -7.14
C ILE A 8 -1.89 10.16 -7.03
N GLY A 9 -2.32 9.58 -5.92
CA GLY A 9 -2.25 8.14 -5.68
C GLY A 9 -0.85 7.64 -5.31
N ALA A 10 -0.71 6.32 -5.34
CA ALA A 10 0.52 5.67 -4.91
C ALA A 10 1.67 5.93 -5.89
N TYR A 11 2.78 6.44 -5.36
CA TYR A 11 4.05 6.57 -6.05
C TYR A 11 4.84 5.25 -5.96
N PRO A 12 5.69 4.90 -6.95
CA PRO A 12 6.55 3.74 -6.84
C PRO A 12 7.38 3.76 -5.56
N LYS A 13 7.33 2.67 -4.79
CA LYS A 13 8.05 2.62 -3.51
C LYS A 13 9.54 2.47 -3.71
N PRO A 14 10.35 3.26 -2.99
CA PRO A 14 11.78 3.06 -2.89
C PRO A 14 12.15 1.64 -2.42
N LYS A 15 13.34 1.15 -2.81
CA LYS A 15 13.79 -0.22 -2.51
C LYS A 15 13.94 -0.52 -1.02
N ASN A 16 14.21 0.51 -0.22
CA ASN A 16 14.38 0.44 1.24
C ASN A 16 13.04 0.50 1.99
N THR A 17 11.92 0.67 1.30
CA THR A 17 10.61 0.66 1.94
C THR A 17 10.35 -0.70 2.58
N PRO A 18 9.90 -0.75 3.85
CA PRO A 18 9.66 -2.03 4.53
C PRO A 18 8.56 -2.87 3.88
N ILE A 19 7.63 -2.23 3.19
CA ILE A 19 6.52 -2.89 2.47
C ILE A 19 6.69 -2.75 0.96
N ASN A 20 6.26 -3.77 0.22
CA ASN A 20 6.32 -3.77 -1.24
C ASN A 20 5.11 -3.10 -1.87
N ASP A 21 5.28 -2.62 -3.10
CA ASP A 21 4.16 -2.25 -3.94
C ASP A 21 3.28 -3.47 -4.23
N TRP A 22 1.98 -3.30 -4.10
CA TRP A 22 1.01 -4.34 -4.34
C TRP A 22 0.94 -4.78 -5.83
N PHE A 23 1.38 -3.92 -6.74
CA PHE A 23 1.33 -4.17 -8.19
C PHE A 23 2.70 -4.38 -8.85
N LEU A 24 3.81 -4.03 -8.18
CA LEU A 24 5.16 -4.12 -8.76
C LEU A 24 6.07 -5.15 -8.10
N GLY A 25 5.54 -6.08 -7.32
CA GLY A 25 6.35 -7.00 -6.52
C GLY A 25 7.64 -7.50 -7.19
N THR A 26 8.55 -7.99 -6.38
CA THR A 26 9.88 -8.50 -6.75
C THR A 26 9.89 -9.74 -7.65
N LYS A 27 8.76 -10.10 -8.24
CA LYS A 27 8.62 -11.27 -9.12
C LYS A 27 9.37 -11.10 -10.42
N SER A 28 9.95 -12.19 -10.91
CA SER A 28 10.52 -12.26 -12.25
C SER A 28 9.46 -11.94 -13.33
N GLU A 29 9.88 -11.58 -14.54
CA GLU A 29 8.95 -11.33 -15.64
C GLU A 29 8.09 -12.56 -15.97
N GLU A 30 8.58 -13.77 -15.71
CA GLU A 30 7.85 -15.03 -15.85
C GLU A 30 6.77 -15.16 -14.78
N GLU A 31 7.09 -14.83 -13.52
CA GLU A 31 6.14 -14.81 -12.41
C GLU A 31 5.08 -13.71 -12.58
N LYS A 32 5.44 -12.55 -13.12
CA LYS A 32 4.49 -11.48 -13.47
C LYS A 32 3.53 -11.91 -14.56
N LYS A 33 4.00 -12.66 -15.58
CA LYS A 33 3.16 -13.22 -16.65
C LYS A 33 2.25 -14.35 -16.14
N ALA A 34 2.74 -15.16 -15.20
CA ALA A 34 1.95 -16.22 -14.56
C ALA A 34 0.94 -15.68 -13.54
N ALA A 35 1.23 -14.50 -12.96
CA ALA A 35 0.34 -13.82 -12.04
C ALA A 35 -0.83 -13.20 -12.81
N LYS A 36 -1.97 -13.86 -12.80
CA LYS A 36 -3.23 -13.32 -13.38
C LYS A 36 -3.70 -12.10 -12.57
N GLY A 37 -3.26 -10.90 -12.96
CA GLY A 37 -3.81 -9.65 -12.48
C GLY A 37 -2.97 -8.86 -11.46
N LEU A 38 -3.38 -7.63 -11.22
CA LEU A 38 -2.71 -6.60 -10.44
C LEU A 38 -2.45 -6.94 -8.96
N LEU A 39 -3.21 -7.85 -8.38
CA LEU A 39 -3.13 -8.20 -6.94
C LEU A 39 -2.36 -9.50 -6.66
N ALA A 40 -1.68 -10.05 -7.65
CA ALA A 40 -0.96 -11.32 -7.54
C ALA A 40 0.22 -11.30 -6.56
N ASN A 41 0.68 -10.14 -6.13
CA ASN A 41 1.80 -9.98 -5.20
C ASN A 41 1.36 -9.77 -3.75
N TRP A 42 0.09 -9.61 -3.51
CA TRP A 42 -0.43 -9.46 -2.17
C TRP A 42 -0.72 -10.82 -1.54
N SER A 43 -0.16 -11.07 -0.38
CA SER A 43 -0.51 -12.20 0.47
C SER A 43 -1.03 -11.70 1.81
N PRO A 44 -2.06 -12.33 2.35
CA PRO A 44 -2.51 -12.03 3.72
C PRO A 44 -1.36 -12.11 4.71
N GLY A 45 -1.27 -11.15 5.61
CA GLY A 45 -0.21 -11.08 6.61
C GLY A 45 1.18 -10.67 6.08
N ALA A 46 1.34 -10.39 4.80
CA ALA A 46 2.62 -9.92 4.25
C ALA A 46 3.02 -8.56 4.83
N TYR A 47 2.06 -7.68 5.03
CA TYR A 47 2.27 -6.38 5.65
C TYR A 47 2.75 -6.53 7.10
N GLU A 48 2.03 -7.31 7.91
CA GLU A 48 2.37 -7.56 9.31
C GLU A 48 3.78 -8.14 9.46
N LYS A 49 4.11 -9.14 8.64
CA LYS A 49 5.46 -9.74 8.62
C LYS A 49 6.54 -8.74 8.23
N ALA A 50 6.24 -7.84 7.30
CA ALA A 50 7.18 -6.82 6.86
C ALA A 50 7.43 -5.79 7.98
N ILE A 51 6.39 -5.35 8.68
CA ILE A 51 6.49 -4.44 9.83
C ILE A 51 7.21 -5.11 10.99
N GLU A 52 6.88 -6.34 11.33
CA GLU A 52 7.57 -7.12 12.37
C GLU A 52 9.07 -7.27 12.07
N LYS A 53 9.41 -7.59 10.82
CA LYS A 53 10.80 -7.71 10.37
C LYS A 53 11.56 -6.39 10.47
N ALA A 54 10.93 -5.27 10.19
CA ALA A 54 11.53 -3.94 10.31
C ALA A 54 11.74 -3.52 11.78
N GLY A 55 10.92 -4.06 12.70
CA GLY A 55 11.05 -3.81 14.14
C GLY A 55 10.93 -2.34 14.50
N ASP A 56 11.73 -1.90 15.48
CA ASP A 56 11.69 -0.52 16.00
C ASP A 56 12.15 0.53 14.98
N ASP A 57 12.82 0.11 13.90
CA ASP A 57 13.31 1.02 12.85
C ASP A 57 12.30 1.31 11.75
N VAL A 58 11.12 0.70 11.81
CA VAL A 58 10.07 0.81 10.77
C VAL A 58 9.71 2.25 10.44
N GLU A 59 9.63 3.12 11.45
CA GLU A 59 9.25 4.52 11.27
C GLU A 59 10.35 5.29 10.50
N ASN A 60 11.61 5.08 10.83
CA ASN A 60 12.74 5.70 10.13
C ASN A 60 12.81 5.23 8.67
N LEU A 61 12.58 3.95 8.40
CA LEU A 61 12.54 3.40 7.05
C LEU A 61 11.42 4.05 6.21
N PHE A 62 10.23 4.24 6.78
CA PHE A 62 9.17 4.95 6.09
C PHE A 62 9.50 6.42 5.85
N LEU A 63 10.06 7.12 6.84
CA LEU A 63 10.45 8.52 6.70
C LEU A 63 11.51 8.71 5.62
N ASP A 64 12.49 7.84 5.54
CA ASP A 64 13.53 7.89 4.52
C ASP A 64 12.96 7.61 3.12
N ALA A 65 12.06 6.64 3.00
CA ALA A 65 11.37 6.38 1.75
C ALA A 65 10.48 7.55 1.31
N ILE A 66 9.77 8.20 2.23
CA ILE A 66 8.97 9.41 1.95
C ILE A 66 9.86 10.56 1.47
N LYS A 67 11.01 10.80 2.13
CA LYS A 67 11.97 11.83 1.69
C LYS A 67 12.46 11.58 0.27
N GLU A 68 12.81 10.33 -0.06
CA GLU A 68 13.24 9.96 -1.41
C GLU A 68 12.16 10.26 -2.45
N VAL A 69 10.90 9.87 -2.17
CA VAL A 69 9.75 10.14 -3.05
C VAL A 69 9.50 11.64 -3.22
N ILE A 70 9.59 12.43 -2.16
CA ILE A 70 9.41 13.89 -2.22
C ILE A 70 10.53 14.52 -3.05
N ILE A 71 11.79 14.12 -2.83
CA ILE A 71 12.94 14.63 -3.59
C ILE A 71 12.80 14.33 -5.08
N ASP A 72 12.36 13.12 -5.43
CA ASP A 72 12.15 12.71 -6.82
C ASP A 72 11.08 13.58 -7.51
N GLN A 73 9.95 13.83 -6.85
CA GLN A 73 8.89 14.70 -7.32
C GLN A 73 9.36 16.17 -7.50
N VAL A 74 10.12 16.69 -6.54
CA VAL A 74 10.68 18.04 -6.61
C VAL A 74 11.67 18.16 -7.78
N ASN A 75 12.53 17.16 -7.97
CA ASN A 75 13.47 17.11 -9.08
C ASN A 75 12.76 17.01 -10.45
N ALA A 76 11.59 16.38 -10.49
CA ALA A 76 10.73 16.33 -11.67
C ALA A 76 9.95 17.64 -11.91
N GLY A 77 10.05 18.61 -11.04
CA GLY A 77 9.39 19.93 -11.17
C GLY A 77 7.94 19.94 -10.71
N ILE A 78 7.53 19.03 -9.83
CA ILE A 78 6.21 19.03 -9.20
C ILE A 78 6.15 20.16 -8.16
N ASP A 79 5.14 21.02 -8.24
CA ASP A 79 4.99 22.18 -7.35
C ASP A 79 4.57 21.78 -5.93
N ILE A 80 3.66 20.80 -5.81
CA ILE A 80 3.17 20.30 -4.52
C ILE A 80 3.41 18.78 -4.47
N PRO A 81 4.55 18.33 -3.92
CA PRO A 81 4.82 16.91 -3.77
C PRO A 81 3.93 16.27 -2.70
N THR A 82 3.69 14.97 -2.83
CA THR A 82 2.96 14.14 -1.86
C THR A 82 3.91 13.14 -1.21
N ASP A 83 3.48 12.49 -0.12
CA ASP A 83 4.20 11.37 0.51
C ASP A 83 4.23 10.09 -0.35
N GLY A 84 3.53 10.11 -1.49
CA GLY A 84 3.44 8.98 -2.41
C GLY A 84 2.70 7.78 -1.86
N GLU A 85 1.94 7.93 -0.78
CA GLU A 85 1.24 6.83 -0.09
C GLU A 85 2.18 5.67 0.31
N VAL A 86 3.44 5.99 0.63
CA VAL A 86 4.51 5.00 0.88
C VAL A 86 4.14 4.02 2.00
N ARG A 87 3.38 4.49 3.02
CA ARG A 87 2.95 3.67 4.16
C ARG A 87 1.85 2.67 3.85
N ARG A 88 1.25 2.73 2.66
CA ARG A 88 0.09 1.91 2.28
C ARG A 88 0.51 0.79 1.35
N GLU A 89 0.25 -0.46 1.73
CA GLU A 89 0.38 -1.59 0.79
C GLU A 89 -0.72 -1.54 -0.28
N SER A 90 -1.91 -1.12 0.12
CA SER A 90 -3.10 -0.91 -0.70
C SER A 90 -4.02 0.05 0.04
N TYR A 91 -4.62 0.99 -0.66
CA TYR A 91 -5.55 1.95 -0.04
C TYR A 91 -6.76 1.26 0.63
N VAL A 92 -7.25 0.16 0.07
CA VAL A 92 -8.36 -0.61 0.65
C VAL A 92 -7.92 -1.34 1.92
N PHE A 93 -6.84 -2.11 1.85
CA PHE A 93 -6.38 -2.92 2.98
C PHE A 93 -5.88 -2.05 4.12
N HIS A 94 -5.19 -0.96 3.81
CA HIS A 94 -4.77 0.01 4.82
C HIS A 94 -5.96 0.51 5.65
N GLN A 95 -7.05 0.91 5.01
CA GLN A 95 -8.26 1.33 5.72
C GLN A 95 -8.93 0.19 6.51
N CYS A 96 -8.96 -1.00 5.95
CA CYS A 96 -9.54 -2.17 6.62
C CYS A 96 -8.84 -2.53 7.94
N ARG A 97 -7.54 -2.19 8.10
CA ARG A 97 -6.80 -2.45 9.35
C ARG A 97 -7.29 -1.64 10.54
N PHE A 98 -7.96 -0.51 10.30
CA PHE A 98 -8.56 0.33 11.35
C PHE A 98 -9.99 -0.07 11.72
N LEU A 99 -10.49 -1.17 11.15
CA LEU A 99 -11.81 -1.70 11.43
C LEU A 99 -11.73 -2.98 12.26
N ASN A 100 -12.69 -3.14 13.18
CA ASN A 100 -12.90 -4.39 13.89
C ASN A 100 -13.62 -5.40 12.98
N ASN A 101 -13.38 -6.68 13.25
CA ASN A 101 -14.04 -7.80 12.56
C ASN A 101 -13.76 -7.84 11.04
N ILE A 102 -12.59 -7.35 10.64
CA ILE A 102 -12.02 -7.60 9.32
C ILE A 102 -10.83 -8.54 9.51
N SER A 103 -10.91 -9.76 8.98
CA SER A 103 -9.84 -10.74 9.02
C SER A 103 -8.97 -10.65 7.78
N PHE A 104 -7.64 -10.61 7.99
CA PHE A 104 -6.61 -10.72 6.95
C PHE A 104 -6.02 -12.15 6.87
N GLU A 105 -6.36 -13.02 7.81
CA GLU A 105 -6.01 -14.43 7.82
C GLU A 105 -7.03 -15.25 7.04
N GLU A 106 -8.31 -14.99 7.28
CA GLU A 106 -9.42 -15.56 6.54
C GLU A 106 -9.72 -14.71 5.32
N VAL A 107 -9.18 -15.09 4.16
CA VAL A 107 -9.39 -14.35 2.92
C VAL A 107 -10.42 -14.98 2.03
N THR A 108 -11.16 -14.16 1.33
CA THR A 108 -12.11 -14.55 0.30
C THR A 108 -11.53 -14.25 -1.09
N HIS A 109 -11.57 -15.24 -1.98
CA HIS A 109 -11.19 -15.02 -3.37
C HIS A 109 -12.37 -14.39 -4.13
N LYS A 110 -12.12 -13.27 -4.76
CA LYS A 110 -13.10 -12.52 -5.55
C LYS A 110 -12.60 -12.26 -6.96
N SER A 111 -13.49 -12.51 -7.92
CA SER A 111 -13.31 -12.01 -9.27
C SER A 111 -13.70 -10.53 -9.33
N VAL A 112 -12.81 -9.71 -9.84
CA VAL A 112 -12.93 -8.25 -9.87
C VAL A 112 -12.90 -7.75 -11.31
N ARG A 113 -13.58 -6.63 -11.58
CA ARG A 113 -13.68 -6.02 -12.91
C ARG A 113 -14.15 -7.00 -13.98
N GLN A 114 -15.28 -7.67 -13.74
CA GLN A 114 -15.90 -8.62 -14.68
C GLN A 114 -14.98 -9.80 -15.08
N GLY A 115 -14.16 -10.27 -14.15
CA GLY A 115 -13.25 -11.40 -14.37
C GLY A 115 -11.88 -11.01 -14.92
N ALA A 116 -11.57 -9.71 -15.02
CA ALA A 116 -10.27 -9.25 -15.49
C ALA A 116 -9.11 -9.72 -14.59
N PHE A 117 -9.37 -9.88 -13.29
CA PHE A 117 -8.43 -10.47 -12.33
C PHE A 117 -9.13 -11.03 -11.10
N GLU A 118 -8.44 -11.93 -10.40
CA GLU A 118 -8.85 -12.45 -9.11
C GLU A 118 -8.04 -11.82 -7.98
N ALA A 119 -8.69 -11.54 -6.87
CA ALA A 119 -8.08 -10.95 -5.69
C ALA A 119 -8.42 -11.76 -4.45
N SER A 120 -7.43 -11.95 -3.58
CA SER A 120 -7.66 -12.35 -2.20
C SER A 120 -7.97 -11.11 -1.39
N VAL A 121 -9.17 -11.04 -0.84
CA VAL A 121 -9.64 -9.87 -0.08
C VAL A 121 -9.89 -10.24 1.38
N PRO A 122 -9.67 -9.32 2.33
CA PRO A 122 -10.01 -9.53 3.73
C PRO A 122 -11.49 -9.87 3.90
N THR A 123 -11.80 -10.70 4.88
CA THR A 123 -13.16 -11.18 5.12
C THR A 123 -13.77 -10.50 6.34
N ILE A 124 -15.03 -10.08 6.22
CA ILE A 124 -15.83 -9.58 7.34
C ILE A 124 -16.27 -10.78 8.17
N ILE A 125 -15.83 -10.84 9.44
CA ILE A 125 -16.09 -11.95 10.36
C ILE A 125 -17.09 -11.61 11.47
N GLY A 126 -17.66 -10.41 11.46
CA GLY A 126 -18.64 -9.96 12.45
C GLY A 126 -19.09 -8.52 12.19
N PRO A 127 -19.84 -7.90 13.11
CA PRO A 127 -20.24 -6.51 12.98
C PRO A 127 -19.05 -5.57 12.86
N VAL A 128 -19.02 -4.78 11.80
CA VAL A 128 -17.91 -3.86 11.53
C VAL A 128 -18.05 -2.59 12.38
N SER A 129 -16.99 -2.18 13.03
CA SER A 129 -16.88 -0.93 13.77
C SER A 129 -15.47 -0.36 13.65
N SER A 130 -15.28 0.91 13.94
CA SER A 130 -13.95 1.52 13.99
C SER A 130 -13.18 1.03 15.21
N LYS A 131 -11.90 0.69 15.05
CA LYS A 131 -10.98 0.41 16.17
C LYS A 131 -10.62 1.70 16.89
N GLU A 132 -10.27 2.71 16.14
CA GLU A 132 -9.89 4.03 16.62
C GLU A 132 -10.08 5.01 15.47
N ILE A 133 -10.69 6.16 15.73
CA ILE A 133 -10.71 7.23 14.74
C ILE A 133 -9.33 7.88 14.78
N ARG A 134 -8.41 7.34 14.00
CA ARG A 134 -7.16 8.03 13.70
C ARG A 134 -7.39 8.84 12.45
N MET A 135 -7.51 10.14 12.61
CA MET A 135 -7.22 11.05 11.51
C MET A 135 -5.82 10.68 10.98
N PRO A 136 -5.59 10.71 9.68
CA PRO A 136 -4.39 10.14 9.06
C PRO A 136 -3.14 10.57 9.80
N PHE A 137 -2.30 9.62 10.19
CA PHE A 137 -0.95 9.88 10.72
C PHE A 137 -0.12 10.76 9.79
N ASP A 138 -0.52 10.80 8.53
CA ASP A 138 0.09 11.54 7.44
C ASP A 138 -0.07 13.07 7.57
N TRP A 139 -0.81 13.57 8.58
CA TRP A 139 -1.13 14.99 8.77
C TRP A 139 -0.54 15.58 10.08
N LYS A 140 0.54 15.02 10.57
CA LYS A 140 1.28 15.58 11.70
C LYS A 140 2.49 16.39 11.25
#